data_dc64c1bfb69ef5db4a2aa71d629bccc3
#
_entry.id   dc64c1bfb69ef5db4a2aa71d629bccc3
#
_cell.length_a   1.000
_cell.length_b   1.000
_cell.length_c   1.000
_cell.angle_alpha   90.00
_cell.angle_beta   90.00
_cell.angle_gamma   90.00
#
_symmetry.space_group_name_H-M   'P 1'
#
loop_
_entity.id
_entity.type
_entity.pdbx_description
1 polymer ?
#
loop_
_entity_poly.entity_id
_entity_poly.type
_entity_poly.pdbx_seq_one_letter_code
_entity_poly.pdbx_strand_id
1 'polypeptide(L)'
;MKDNVKNFLANYLKILNNSILKSNIKNIERAAMEIKKASENKKTIFVCGNGGSAAISNHYVCDYLKFLRQHSKLRPKVISLSSTIETITAISNDFSYDQVFKYQAESLFEKNDLLIIISSSGNSKNVKEVLKFAKKKKWKQLVLAGLMVVI
;
A
#
# COMPACT_ATOMS: atom_id res chain seq x y z
N MET A 1 9.61 -11.47 -35.67
CA MET A 1 8.92 -10.58 -34.71
C MET A 1 7.86 -11.29 -33.87
N LYS A 2 6.93 -12.06 -34.46
CA LYS A 2 5.88 -12.82 -33.72
C LYS A 2 6.45 -13.83 -32.73
N ASP A 3 7.49 -14.58 -33.08
CA ASP A 3 8.11 -15.57 -32.18
C ASP A 3 8.80 -14.92 -30.97
N ASN A 4 9.31 -13.71 -31.13
CA ASN A 4 9.93 -12.97 -30.03
C ASN A 4 8.90 -12.52 -28.99
N VAL A 5 7.72 -12.05 -29.41
CA VAL A 5 6.62 -11.67 -28.50
C VAL A 5 6.05 -12.89 -27.77
N LYS A 6 5.84 -13.99 -28.47
CA LYS A 6 5.35 -15.25 -27.87
C LYS A 6 6.31 -15.77 -26.80
N ASN A 7 7.61 -15.80 -27.11
CA ASN A 7 8.65 -16.23 -26.16
C ASN A 7 8.76 -15.29 -24.97
N PHE A 8 8.65 -13.97 -25.19
CA PHE A 8 8.62 -12.99 -24.12
C PHE A 8 7.44 -13.23 -23.17
N LEU A 9 6.23 -13.40 -23.70
CA LEU A 9 5.03 -13.65 -22.90
C LEU A 9 5.13 -14.96 -22.11
N ALA A 10 5.62 -16.04 -22.74
CA ALA A 10 5.80 -17.32 -22.06
C ALA A 10 6.82 -17.20 -20.90
N ASN A 11 7.93 -16.51 -21.12
CA ASN A 11 8.93 -16.27 -20.08
C ASN A 11 8.40 -15.38 -18.95
N TYR A 12 7.67 -14.32 -19.29
CA TYR A 12 7.01 -13.45 -18.33
C TYR A 12 6.04 -14.20 -17.42
N LEU A 13 5.17 -15.03 -18.01
CA LEU A 13 4.21 -15.86 -17.26
C LEU A 13 4.94 -16.85 -16.33
N LYS A 14 6.02 -17.47 -16.81
CA LYS A 14 6.84 -18.38 -15.99
C LYS A 14 7.45 -17.65 -14.78
N ILE A 15 8.00 -16.45 -14.99
CA ILE A 15 8.58 -15.63 -13.90
C ILE A 15 7.48 -15.24 -12.91
N LEU A 16 6.33 -14.76 -13.40
CA LEU A 16 5.21 -14.34 -12.56
C LEU A 16 4.69 -15.51 -11.72
N ASN A 17 4.44 -16.66 -12.34
CA ASN A 17 3.97 -17.85 -11.64
C ASN A 17 4.94 -18.31 -10.56
N ASN A 18 6.23 -18.38 -10.88
CA ASN A 18 7.28 -18.72 -9.90
C ASN A 18 7.35 -17.73 -8.73
N SER A 19 7.15 -16.45 -9.00
CA SER A 19 7.16 -15.41 -7.97
C SER A 19 5.96 -15.52 -7.03
N ILE A 20 4.78 -15.81 -7.57
CA ILE A 20 3.56 -16.04 -6.78
C ILE A 20 3.72 -17.30 -5.91
N LEU A 21 4.19 -18.41 -6.48
CA LEU A 21 4.37 -19.66 -5.76
C LEU A 21 5.45 -19.58 -4.64
N LYS A 22 6.43 -18.69 -4.81
CA LYS A 22 7.47 -18.43 -3.79
C LYS A 22 7.02 -17.41 -2.73
N SER A 23 5.87 -16.80 -2.88
CA SER A 23 5.35 -15.84 -1.90
C SER A 23 5.08 -16.53 -0.56
N ASN A 24 5.38 -15.82 0.52
CA ASN A 24 5.12 -16.33 1.86
C ASN A 24 3.62 -16.25 2.18
N ILE A 25 2.91 -17.37 2.02
CA ILE A 25 1.46 -17.48 2.24
C ILE A 25 1.09 -17.02 3.65
N LYS A 26 1.88 -17.34 4.68
CA LYS A 26 1.62 -16.91 6.06
C LYS A 26 1.62 -15.39 6.21
N ASN A 27 2.51 -14.70 5.48
CA ASN A 27 2.50 -13.24 5.48
C ASN A 27 1.27 -12.67 4.78
N ILE A 28 0.82 -13.32 3.69
CA ILE A 28 -0.39 -12.90 2.97
C ILE A 28 -1.62 -13.09 3.87
N GLU A 29 -1.75 -14.24 4.52
CA GLU A 29 -2.84 -14.52 5.49
C GLU A 29 -2.83 -13.52 6.64
N ARG A 30 -1.66 -13.25 7.20
CA ARG A 30 -1.52 -12.27 8.28
C ARG A 30 -1.91 -10.86 7.83
N ALA A 31 -1.52 -10.44 6.62
CA ALA A 31 -1.92 -9.16 6.04
C ALA A 31 -3.44 -9.07 5.91
N ALA A 32 -4.08 -10.11 5.36
CA ALA A 32 -5.53 -10.19 5.24
C ALA A 32 -6.23 -10.10 6.60
N MET A 33 -5.70 -10.78 7.62
CA MET A 33 -6.24 -10.71 8.98
C MET A 33 -6.11 -9.31 9.60
N GLU A 34 -4.99 -8.62 9.42
CA GLU A 34 -4.82 -7.26 9.95
C GLU A 34 -5.75 -6.26 9.26
N ILE A 35 -5.96 -6.38 7.95
CA ILE A 35 -6.93 -5.58 7.19
C ILE A 35 -8.36 -5.83 7.69
N LYS A 36 -8.76 -7.10 7.83
CA LYS A 36 -10.05 -7.50 8.37
C LYS A 36 -10.26 -6.91 9.77
N LYS A 37 -9.30 -7.10 10.66
CA LYS A 37 -9.34 -6.60 12.05
C LYS A 37 -9.46 -5.08 12.12
N ALA A 38 -8.72 -4.33 11.28
CA ALA A 38 -8.86 -2.88 11.21
C ALA A 38 -10.28 -2.48 10.77
N SER A 39 -10.84 -3.15 9.76
CA SER A 39 -12.18 -2.89 9.25
C SER A 39 -13.27 -3.20 10.29
N GLU A 40 -13.19 -4.32 10.99
CA GLU A 40 -14.13 -4.72 12.05
C GLU A 40 -14.10 -3.76 13.23
N ASN A 41 -12.93 -3.27 13.60
CA ASN A 41 -12.75 -2.31 14.70
C ASN A 41 -12.95 -0.85 14.27
N LYS A 42 -13.46 -0.60 13.05
CA LYS A 42 -13.73 0.74 12.49
C LYS A 42 -12.48 1.66 12.48
N LYS A 43 -11.29 1.06 12.40
CA LYS A 43 -10.03 1.78 12.27
C LYS A 43 -9.79 2.20 10.84
N THR A 44 -9.05 3.28 10.65
CA THR A 44 -8.69 3.78 9.33
C THR A 44 -7.54 2.98 8.76
N ILE A 45 -7.65 2.63 7.48
CA ILE A 45 -6.59 1.99 6.69
C ILE A 45 -6.03 3.07 5.77
N PHE A 46 -4.81 3.49 6.01
CA PHE A 46 -4.10 4.44 5.16
C PHE A 46 -3.24 3.69 4.15
N VAL A 47 -3.28 4.14 2.91
CA VAL A 47 -2.51 3.52 1.82
C VAL A 47 -1.64 4.58 1.17
N CYS A 48 -0.40 4.28 0.82
CA CYS A 48 0.47 5.19 0.10
C CYS A 48 1.46 4.48 -0.83
N GLY A 49 1.89 5.20 -1.86
CA GLY A 49 2.88 4.78 -2.84
C GLY A 49 3.18 5.89 -3.85
N ASN A 50 4.18 5.70 -4.69
CA ASN A 50 4.60 6.66 -5.71
C ASN A 50 4.27 6.16 -7.11
N GLY A 51 4.03 7.04 -8.07
CA GLY A 51 3.81 6.70 -9.48
C GLY A 51 2.73 5.63 -9.67
N GLY A 52 3.06 4.50 -10.29
CA GLY A 52 2.14 3.37 -10.44
C GLY A 52 1.62 2.82 -9.10
N SER A 53 2.45 2.83 -8.07
CA SER A 53 2.03 2.46 -6.72
C SER A 53 1.06 3.47 -6.10
N ALA A 54 1.11 4.76 -6.47
CA ALA A 54 0.10 5.75 -6.10
C ALA A 54 -1.24 5.45 -6.79
N ALA A 55 -1.22 5.09 -8.07
CA ALA A 55 -2.43 4.68 -8.79
C ALA A 55 -3.08 3.46 -8.14
N ILE A 56 -2.29 2.45 -7.75
CA ILE A 56 -2.77 1.28 -7.00
C ILE A 56 -3.33 1.70 -5.64
N SER A 57 -2.67 2.61 -4.91
CA SER A 57 -3.15 3.12 -3.61
C SER A 57 -4.52 3.81 -3.74
N ASN A 58 -4.72 4.59 -4.80
CA ASN A 58 -5.99 5.25 -5.06
C ASN A 58 -7.08 4.24 -5.48
N HIS A 59 -6.74 3.25 -6.30
CA HIS A 59 -7.67 2.19 -6.69
C HIS A 59 -8.07 1.30 -5.50
N TYR A 60 -7.15 1.08 -4.57
CA TYR A 60 -7.41 0.37 -3.33
C TYR A 60 -8.57 0.98 -2.53
N VAL A 61 -8.66 2.31 -2.49
CA VAL A 61 -9.81 3.01 -1.88
C VAL A 61 -11.11 2.62 -2.58
N CYS A 62 -11.14 2.60 -3.92
CA CYS A 62 -12.31 2.20 -4.70
C CYS A 62 -12.73 0.75 -4.39
N ASP A 63 -11.78 -0.18 -4.40
CA ASP A 63 -12.06 -1.60 -4.15
C ASP A 63 -12.63 -1.84 -2.75
N TYR A 64 -12.12 -1.14 -1.75
CA TYR A 64 -12.58 -1.30 -0.38
C TYR A 64 -13.93 -0.61 -0.12
N LEU A 65 -14.13 0.59 -0.62
CA LEU A 65 -15.39 1.32 -0.43
C LEU A 65 -16.54 0.78 -1.27
N LYS A 66 -16.25 0.20 -2.44
CA LYS A 66 -17.24 -0.35 -3.34
C LYS A 66 -17.30 -1.87 -3.28
N PHE A 67 -16.26 -2.55 -3.78
CA PHE A 67 -16.28 -4.01 -4.00
C PHE A 67 -16.38 -4.78 -2.69
N LEU A 68 -15.49 -4.52 -1.72
CA LEU A 68 -15.51 -5.22 -0.43
C LEU A 68 -16.82 -4.96 0.33
N ARG A 69 -17.33 -3.75 0.29
CA ARG A 69 -18.63 -3.39 0.89
C ARG A 69 -19.80 -4.12 0.23
N GLN A 70 -19.76 -4.33 -1.07
CA GLN A 70 -20.79 -5.04 -1.83
C GLN A 70 -20.83 -6.54 -1.46
N HIS A 71 -19.67 -7.17 -1.27
CA HIS A 71 -19.50 -8.61 -1.10
C HIS A 71 -19.28 -9.05 0.35
N SER A 72 -19.36 -8.10 1.31
CA SER A 72 -19.23 -8.40 2.74
C SER A 72 -20.02 -7.46 3.63
N LYS A 73 -20.12 -7.81 4.93
CA LYS A 73 -20.67 -6.92 5.95
C LYS A 73 -19.69 -5.87 6.45
N LEU A 74 -18.43 -5.90 5.99
CA LEU A 74 -17.40 -4.95 6.39
C LEU A 74 -17.68 -3.55 5.85
N ARG A 75 -17.31 -2.56 6.61
CA ARG A 75 -17.46 -1.13 6.27
C ARG A 75 -16.11 -0.44 6.52
N PRO A 76 -15.07 -0.77 5.73
CA PRO A 76 -13.74 -0.25 5.93
C PRO A 76 -13.68 1.27 5.72
N LYS A 77 -12.87 1.94 6.50
CA LYS A 77 -12.46 3.32 6.29
C LYS A 77 -11.10 3.29 5.63
N VAL A 78 -11.00 3.73 4.38
CA VAL A 78 -9.74 3.70 3.62
C VAL A 78 -9.42 5.08 3.07
N ILE A 79 -8.20 5.54 3.28
CA ILE A 79 -7.69 6.84 2.82
C ILE A 79 -6.37 6.61 2.10
N SER A 80 -6.26 7.13 0.87
CA SER A 80 -4.99 7.19 0.16
C SER A 80 -4.27 8.50 0.44
N LEU A 81 -3.06 8.41 0.98
CA LEU A 81 -2.17 9.58 1.15
C LEU A 81 -1.55 10.05 -0.18
N SER A 82 -1.81 9.30 -1.27
CA SER A 82 -1.34 9.63 -2.62
C SER A 82 -2.41 10.31 -3.46
N SER A 83 -3.61 10.63 -2.92
CA SER A 83 -4.74 11.10 -3.71
C SER A 83 -4.84 12.62 -3.83
N THR A 84 -4.42 13.37 -2.82
CA THR A 84 -4.61 14.83 -2.76
C THR A 84 -3.38 15.53 -3.34
N ILE A 85 -3.47 15.93 -4.61
CA ILE A 85 -2.35 16.56 -5.34
C ILE A 85 -1.92 17.85 -4.65
N GLU A 86 -2.85 18.66 -4.19
CA GLU A 86 -2.62 19.94 -3.52
C GLU A 86 -1.76 19.74 -2.27
N THR A 87 -2.10 18.76 -1.45
CA THR A 87 -1.35 18.44 -0.23
C THR A 87 0.06 17.95 -0.56
N ILE A 88 0.20 17.06 -1.56
CA ILE A 88 1.51 16.53 -1.97
C ILE A 88 2.40 17.64 -2.51
N THR A 89 1.87 18.51 -3.37
CA THR A 89 2.64 19.61 -3.97
C THR A 89 3.03 20.66 -2.95
N ALA A 90 2.12 21.06 -2.05
CA ALA A 90 2.42 22.00 -0.99
C ALA A 90 3.53 21.48 -0.04
N ILE A 91 3.39 20.26 0.46
CA ILE A 91 4.41 19.65 1.33
C ILE A 91 5.75 19.52 0.59
N SER A 92 5.71 19.14 -0.70
CA SER A 92 6.93 19.00 -1.50
C SER A 92 7.65 20.33 -1.72
N ASN A 93 6.90 21.41 -1.93
CA ASN A 93 7.43 22.76 -2.15
C ASN A 93 7.99 23.36 -0.86
N ASP A 94 7.25 23.26 0.23
CA ASP A 94 7.56 23.97 1.48
C ASP A 94 8.57 23.22 2.37
N PHE A 95 8.62 21.90 2.24
CA PHE A 95 9.53 21.04 3.01
C PHE A 95 10.40 20.17 2.11
N SER A 96 9.87 19.01 1.67
CA SER A 96 10.50 18.15 0.68
C SER A 96 9.54 17.03 0.24
N TYR A 97 9.78 16.44 -0.93
CA TYR A 97 9.03 15.27 -1.38
C TYR A 97 9.19 14.06 -0.43
N ASP A 98 10.29 13.98 0.29
CA ASP A 98 10.54 12.91 1.26
C ASP A 98 9.56 12.94 2.44
N GLN A 99 8.91 14.08 2.72
CA GLN A 99 8.00 14.27 3.84
C GLN A 99 6.51 14.06 3.49
N VAL A 100 6.16 13.95 2.21
CA VAL A 100 4.75 14.00 1.76
C VAL A 100 3.82 13.01 2.46
N PHE A 101 4.25 11.80 2.73
CA PHE A 101 3.43 10.80 3.41
C PHE A 101 3.52 10.90 4.93
N LYS A 102 4.71 11.16 5.45
CA LYS A 102 4.93 11.29 6.89
C LYS A 102 4.16 12.48 7.45
N TYR A 103 4.21 13.64 6.79
CA TYR A 103 3.52 14.86 7.23
C TYR A 103 2.01 14.68 7.31
N GLN A 104 1.40 14.05 6.30
CA GLN A 104 -0.01 13.68 6.33
C GLN A 104 -0.31 12.67 7.45
N ALA A 105 0.54 11.65 7.61
CA ALA A 105 0.39 10.64 8.63
C ALA A 105 0.43 11.22 10.05
N GLU A 106 1.29 12.22 10.31
CA GLU A 106 1.37 12.92 11.61
C GLU A 106 0.05 13.59 12.02
N SER A 107 -0.70 14.07 11.03
CA SER A 107 -1.98 14.76 11.26
C SER A 107 -3.19 13.85 11.33
N LEU A 108 -3.17 12.73 10.58
CA LEU A 108 -4.37 11.94 10.32
C LEU A 108 -4.45 10.64 11.14
N PHE A 109 -3.29 10.07 11.53
CA PHE A 109 -3.28 8.76 12.16
C PHE A 109 -3.67 8.77 13.61
N GLU A 110 -4.54 7.83 13.98
CA GLU A 110 -4.92 7.53 15.34
C GLU A 110 -4.36 6.17 15.82
N LYS A 111 -4.48 5.93 17.11
CA LYS A 111 -4.07 4.65 17.72
C LYS A 111 -4.83 3.48 17.10
N ASN A 112 -4.09 2.44 16.70
CA ASN A 112 -4.57 1.20 16.08
C ASN A 112 -5.04 1.34 14.63
N ASP A 113 -4.82 2.46 13.96
CA ASP A 113 -4.95 2.55 12.51
C ASP A 113 -3.90 1.67 11.82
N LEU A 114 -4.15 1.34 10.56
CA LEU A 114 -3.29 0.50 9.75
C LEU A 114 -2.68 1.30 8.61
N LEU A 115 -1.37 1.24 8.47
CA LEU A 115 -0.65 1.80 7.32
C LEU A 115 -0.30 0.69 6.32
N ILE A 116 -0.72 0.85 5.07
CA ILE A 116 -0.32 0.00 3.94
C ILE A 116 0.59 0.80 3.02
N ILE A 117 1.77 0.28 2.77
CA ILE A 117 2.76 0.88 1.89
C ILE A 117 2.91 0.01 0.64
N ILE A 118 2.77 0.62 -0.54
CA ILE A 118 2.99 -0.04 -1.83
C ILE A 118 4.23 0.56 -2.48
N SER A 119 5.25 -0.27 -2.72
CA SER A 119 6.50 0.20 -3.30
C SER A 119 7.22 -0.91 -4.05
N SER A 120 7.36 -0.80 -5.37
CA SER A 120 8.05 -1.81 -6.19
C SER A 120 9.51 -1.97 -5.78
N SER A 121 10.23 -0.88 -5.54
CA SER A 121 11.65 -0.91 -5.15
C SER A 121 11.87 -1.10 -3.65
N GLY A 122 10.85 -0.79 -2.82
CA GLY A 122 11.00 -0.70 -1.36
C GLY A 122 11.96 0.41 -0.90
N ASN A 123 12.43 1.27 -1.80
CA ASN A 123 13.60 2.13 -1.56
C ASN A 123 13.31 3.64 -1.60
N SER A 124 12.09 4.05 -1.96
CA SER A 124 11.69 5.45 -2.02
C SER A 124 11.81 6.13 -0.65
N LYS A 125 12.43 7.32 -0.60
CA LYS A 125 12.72 8.01 0.65
C LYS A 125 11.46 8.37 1.43
N ASN A 126 10.44 8.94 0.79
CA ASN A 126 9.16 9.27 1.43
C ASN A 126 8.45 8.05 2.04
N VAL A 127 8.54 6.89 1.38
CA VAL A 127 8.04 5.62 1.88
C VAL A 127 8.81 5.18 3.13
N LYS A 128 10.15 5.31 3.11
CA LYS A 128 10.98 4.99 4.27
C LYS A 128 10.72 5.92 5.45
N GLU A 129 10.49 7.21 5.20
CA GLU A 129 10.22 8.19 6.27
C GLU A 129 8.89 7.91 6.98
N VAL A 130 7.80 7.66 6.24
CA VAL A 130 6.52 7.30 6.88
C VAL A 130 6.61 5.96 7.62
N LEU A 131 7.37 4.98 7.08
CA LEU A 131 7.58 3.69 7.73
C LEU A 131 8.36 3.83 9.05
N LYS A 132 9.45 4.63 9.07
CA LYS A 132 10.21 4.92 10.29
C LYS A 132 9.32 5.59 11.34
N PHE A 133 8.50 6.55 10.91
CA PHE A 133 7.57 7.24 11.79
C PHE A 133 6.53 6.28 12.38
N ALA A 134 5.89 5.46 11.56
CA ALA A 134 4.93 4.45 12.00
C ALA A 134 5.55 3.47 13.01
N LYS A 135 6.78 3.00 12.77
CA LYS A 135 7.53 2.14 13.72
C LYS A 135 7.78 2.84 15.05
N LYS A 136 8.25 4.10 15.03
CA LYS A 136 8.47 4.88 16.25
C LYS A 136 7.20 5.04 17.09
N LYS A 137 6.07 5.21 16.43
CA LYS A 137 4.74 5.32 17.06
C LYS A 137 4.11 3.98 17.41
N LYS A 138 4.77 2.85 17.08
CA LYS A 138 4.25 1.48 17.27
C LYS A 138 2.91 1.25 16.56
N TRP A 139 2.71 1.89 15.41
CA TRP A 139 1.54 1.69 14.57
C TRP A 139 1.65 0.38 13.77
N LYS A 140 0.51 -0.21 13.46
CA LYS A 140 0.47 -1.38 12.58
C LYS A 140 0.78 -0.97 11.14
N GLN A 141 1.59 -1.78 10.47
CA GLN A 141 2.01 -1.51 9.11
C GLN A 141 2.10 -2.79 8.29
N LEU A 142 1.71 -2.68 7.03
CA LEU A 142 1.90 -3.69 6.00
C LEU A 142 2.73 -3.07 4.87
N VAL A 143 3.78 -3.72 4.45
CA VAL A 143 4.60 -3.25 3.33
C VAL A 143 4.48 -4.26 2.19
N LEU A 144 3.96 -3.79 1.07
CA LEU A 144 3.90 -4.52 -0.19
C LEU A 144 5.06 -4.04 -1.06
N ALA A 145 6.20 -4.74 -1.00
CA ALA A 145 7.40 -4.39 -1.73
C ALA A 145 7.71 -5.44 -2.79
N GLY A 146 7.78 -5.05 -4.05
CA GLY A 146 7.92 -5.99 -5.16
C GLY A 146 6.77 -7.00 -5.17
N LEU A 147 7.12 -8.29 -5.15
CA LEU A 147 6.16 -9.40 -5.00
C LEU A 147 6.09 -9.92 -3.55
N MET A 148 6.66 -9.21 -2.59
CA MET A 148 6.71 -9.63 -1.18
C MET A 148 5.79 -8.80 -0.31
N VAL A 149 5.09 -9.48 0.63
CA VAL A 149 4.39 -8.85 1.75
C VAL A 149 5.27 -8.95 2.98
N VAL A 150 5.65 -7.79 3.53
CA VAL A 150 6.40 -7.69 4.79
C VAL A 150 5.49 -7.05 5.84
N ILE A 151 5.42 -7.67 7.00
CA ILE A 151 4.54 -7.27 8.11
C ILE A 151 5.38 -6.88 9.31
#